data_fd6d75ca035dcfd00ca3baf8af6ff7ab
#
_entry.id   fd6d75ca035dcfd00ca3baf8af6ff7ab
#
_cell.length_a   1.000
_cell.length_b   1.000
_cell.length_c   1.000
_cell.angle_alpha   90.00
_cell.angle_beta   90.00
_cell.angle_gamma   90.00
#
_symmetry.space_group_name_H-M   'P 1'
#
loop_
_entity.id
_entity.type
_entity.pdbx_description
1 polymer ?
#
loop_
_entity_poly.entity_id
_entity_poly.type
_entity_poly.pdbx_seq_one_letter_code
_entity_poly.pdbx_strand_id
1 'polypeptide(L)'
;MRQVTRIVALALFLLCVSGFTECYKPVTKTQLPKHIKTVAVPAFQNNALRFKIEHRFTEAVMNELIRRGHGLRVQSEREGADAVIDGVVKSFNFSGVLLDDKGRARIFEVTIVAAVTVRDQHENRVLYDNQNFVFRGEFEFANDPRNFFNEEDPAVQRMSRSFAESIVSTLVNGFGVKDDK
;
A
#
# COMPACT_ATOMS: atom_id res chain seq x y z
N MET A 1 25.32 -35.35 -47.33
CA MET A 1 25.83 -34.32 -46.37
C MET A 1 24.82 -33.17 -46.11
N ARG A 2 24.20 -32.56 -47.12
CA ARG A 2 23.24 -31.45 -46.89
C ARG A 2 21.97 -31.77 -46.10
N GLN A 3 21.47 -33.00 -46.11
CA GLN A 3 20.30 -33.41 -45.37
C GLN A 3 20.60 -33.58 -43.87
N VAL A 4 21.75 -34.16 -43.55
CA VAL A 4 22.18 -34.38 -42.14
C VAL A 4 22.39 -33.05 -41.42
N THR A 5 22.97 -32.05 -42.11
CA THR A 5 23.19 -30.73 -41.56
C THR A 5 21.87 -29.98 -41.24
N ARG A 6 20.83 -30.20 -42.08
CA ARG A 6 19.49 -29.60 -41.84
C ARG A 6 18.79 -30.23 -40.63
N ILE A 7 18.91 -31.56 -40.45
CA ILE A 7 18.32 -32.29 -39.33
C ILE A 7 19.02 -31.86 -38.02
N VAL A 8 20.35 -31.75 -38.01
CA VAL A 8 21.10 -31.30 -36.84
C VAL A 8 20.76 -29.85 -36.47
N ALA A 9 20.62 -28.96 -37.45
CA ALA A 9 20.21 -27.57 -37.20
C ALA A 9 18.80 -27.46 -36.65
N LEU A 10 17.86 -28.30 -37.14
CA LEU A 10 16.48 -28.33 -36.63
C LEU A 10 16.43 -28.88 -35.18
N ALA A 11 17.22 -29.89 -34.87
CA ALA A 11 17.31 -30.45 -33.53
C ALA A 11 17.93 -29.47 -32.53
N LEU A 12 18.96 -28.72 -32.95
CA LEU A 12 19.55 -27.64 -32.12
C LEU A 12 18.58 -26.49 -31.85
N PHE A 13 17.78 -26.14 -32.87
CA PHE A 13 16.77 -25.08 -32.74
C PHE A 13 15.63 -25.51 -31.78
N LEU A 14 15.22 -26.78 -31.82
CA LEU A 14 14.21 -27.31 -30.90
C LEU A 14 14.73 -27.36 -29.45
N LEU A 15 16.02 -27.62 -29.26
CA LEU A 15 16.63 -27.62 -27.91
C LEU A 15 16.70 -26.22 -27.27
N CYS A 16 16.86 -25.16 -28.09
CA CYS A 16 16.89 -23.78 -27.61
C CYS A 16 15.52 -23.24 -27.19
N VAL A 17 14.41 -23.79 -27.71
CA VAL A 17 13.06 -23.30 -27.39
C VAL A 17 12.52 -23.89 -26.07
N SER A 18 13.09 -24.99 -25.58
CA SER A 18 12.65 -25.63 -24.34
C SER A 18 13.20 -24.99 -23.05
N GLY A 19 14.06 -23.95 -23.15
CA GLY A 19 14.75 -23.33 -22.00
C GLY A 19 14.01 -22.13 -21.36
N PHE A 20 12.90 -21.63 -21.92
CA PHE A 20 12.24 -20.41 -21.43
C PHE A 20 10.90 -20.63 -20.72
N THR A 21 10.73 -21.75 -20.05
CA THR A 21 9.68 -21.84 -19.02
C THR A 21 10.21 -21.27 -17.72
N GLU A 22 10.52 -19.97 -17.68
CA GLU A 22 10.63 -19.27 -16.40
C GLU A 22 9.27 -19.35 -15.73
N CYS A 23 9.22 -20.10 -14.65
CA CYS A 23 8.06 -20.20 -13.79
C CYS A 23 7.73 -18.80 -13.26
N TYR A 24 6.86 -18.07 -13.94
CA TYR A 24 6.16 -16.94 -13.35
C TYR A 24 5.37 -17.48 -12.17
N LYS A 25 5.92 -17.37 -10.96
CA LYS A 25 5.17 -17.66 -9.74
C LYS A 25 4.27 -16.46 -9.50
N PRO A 26 2.95 -16.57 -9.66
CA PRO A 26 2.05 -15.50 -9.27
C PRO A 26 2.28 -15.24 -7.77
N VAL A 27 2.62 -13.99 -7.42
CA VAL A 27 2.69 -13.53 -6.04
C VAL A 27 1.25 -13.39 -5.54
N THR A 28 0.60 -14.52 -5.27
CA THR A 28 -0.79 -14.61 -4.80
C THR A 28 -0.87 -15.15 -3.38
N LYS A 29 0.07 -14.80 -2.53
CA LYS A 29 -0.08 -15.13 -1.11
C LYS A 29 -0.07 -13.84 -0.31
N THR A 30 -1.27 -13.40 0.09
CA THR A 30 -1.44 -12.60 1.29
C THR A 30 -0.63 -13.30 2.37
N GLN A 31 0.47 -12.71 2.80
CA GLN A 31 1.40 -13.37 3.74
C GLN A 31 0.91 -13.24 5.19
N LEU A 32 -0.35 -12.87 5.40
CA LEU A 32 -0.96 -12.94 6.72
C LEU A 32 -1.05 -14.41 7.16
N PRO A 33 -0.78 -14.71 8.44
CA PRO A 33 -0.99 -16.03 8.99
C PRO A 33 -2.39 -16.56 8.67
N LYS A 34 -2.50 -17.85 8.36
CA LYS A 34 -3.76 -18.46 7.87
C LYS A 34 -4.93 -18.38 8.86
N HIS A 35 -4.64 -18.18 10.14
CA HIS A 35 -5.67 -18.03 11.18
C HIS A 35 -6.31 -16.62 11.16
N ILE A 36 -5.64 -15.62 10.57
CA ILE A 36 -6.17 -14.25 10.48
C ILE A 36 -7.21 -14.20 9.36
N LYS A 37 -8.47 -14.05 9.74
CA LYS A 37 -9.62 -13.91 8.84
C LYS A 37 -10.34 -12.58 9.02
N THR A 38 -10.24 -12.00 10.21
CA THR A 38 -10.86 -10.73 10.55
C THR A 38 -9.79 -9.73 10.99
N VAL A 39 -9.77 -8.58 10.33
CA VAL A 39 -8.81 -7.49 10.59
C VAL A 39 -9.56 -6.26 11.03
N ALA A 40 -9.19 -5.72 12.18
CA ALA A 40 -9.69 -4.44 12.66
C ALA A 40 -8.77 -3.30 12.20
N VAL A 41 -9.37 -2.20 11.77
CA VAL A 41 -8.71 -0.93 11.48
C VAL A 41 -9.41 0.17 12.28
N PRO A 42 -9.07 0.35 13.56
CA PRO A 42 -9.58 1.47 14.33
C PRO A 42 -9.22 2.81 13.70
N ALA A 43 -9.97 3.87 14.03
CA ALA A 43 -9.64 5.21 13.55
C ALA A 43 -8.19 5.55 13.86
N PHE A 44 -7.45 5.97 12.85
CA PHE A 44 -6.06 6.38 13.00
C PHE A 44 -5.95 7.57 13.93
N GLN A 45 -4.89 7.62 14.72
CA GLN A 45 -4.59 8.80 15.52
C GLN A 45 -3.99 9.89 14.62
N ASN A 46 -4.29 11.15 14.94
CA ASN A 46 -3.83 12.29 14.17
C ASN A 46 -2.99 13.23 15.03
N ASN A 47 -1.69 13.19 14.82
CA ASN A 47 -0.73 14.10 15.43
C ASN A 47 -0.27 15.21 14.44
N ALA A 48 -0.82 15.20 13.21
CA ALA A 48 -0.35 16.07 12.13
C ALA A 48 -1.04 17.45 12.11
N LEU A 49 -1.88 17.76 13.08
CA LEU A 49 -2.61 19.04 13.20
C LEU A 49 -3.52 19.37 11.99
N ARG A 50 -3.83 18.38 11.13
CA ARG A 50 -4.75 18.54 10.01
C ARG A 50 -6.11 17.92 10.33
N PHE A 51 -7.12 18.75 10.31
CA PHE A 51 -8.48 18.38 10.73
C PHE A 51 -9.03 17.20 9.92
N LYS A 52 -9.49 16.16 10.60
CA LYS A 52 -10.17 14.97 10.07
C LYS A 52 -9.43 14.15 9.01
N ILE A 53 -8.13 14.36 8.77
CA ILE A 53 -7.36 13.60 7.78
C ILE A 53 -7.31 12.11 8.14
N GLU A 54 -7.30 11.80 9.44
CA GLU A 54 -7.28 10.44 10.00
C GLU A 54 -8.49 9.62 9.56
N HIS A 55 -9.67 10.22 9.49
CA HIS A 55 -10.89 9.55 9.04
C HIS A 55 -10.77 9.12 7.58
N ARG A 56 -10.29 10.00 6.71
CA ARG A 56 -10.09 9.70 5.29
C ARG A 56 -9.06 8.60 5.06
N PHE A 57 -7.96 8.63 5.81
CA PHE A 57 -6.94 7.60 5.70
C PHE A 57 -7.42 6.26 6.24
N THR A 58 -8.12 6.24 7.37
CA THR A 58 -8.71 5.01 7.93
C THR A 58 -9.68 4.38 6.95
N GLU A 59 -10.64 5.17 6.42
CA GLU A 59 -11.62 4.72 5.44
C GLU A 59 -10.93 4.17 4.17
N ALA A 60 -9.94 4.88 3.66
CA ALA A 60 -9.21 4.46 2.47
C ALA A 60 -8.45 3.14 2.69
N VAL A 61 -7.81 2.97 3.86
CA VAL A 61 -7.10 1.72 4.22
C VAL A 61 -8.09 0.57 4.37
N MET A 62 -9.24 0.76 5.02
CA MET A 62 -10.29 -0.26 5.13
C MET A 62 -10.79 -0.69 3.75
N ASN A 63 -11.12 0.26 2.89
CA ASN A 63 -11.60 -0.01 1.52
C ASN A 63 -10.56 -0.76 0.69
N GLU A 64 -9.29 -0.41 0.83
CA GLU A 64 -8.19 -1.07 0.12
C GLU A 64 -7.96 -2.50 0.62
N LEU A 65 -8.06 -2.73 1.93
CA LEU A 65 -8.00 -4.07 2.53
C LEU A 65 -9.17 -4.94 2.07
N ILE A 66 -10.38 -4.40 1.99
CA ILE A 66 -11.56 -5.12 1.45
C ILE A 66 -11.30 -5.50 -0.02
N ARG A 67 -10.76 -4.58 -0.81
CA ARG A 67 -10.48 -4.80 -2.23
C ARG A 67 -9.40 -5.84 -2.48
N ARG A 68 -8.31 -5.82 -1.70
CA ARG A 68 -7.13 -6.69 -1.90
C ARG A 68 -7.05 -7.88 -0.94
N GLY A 69 -7.83 -7.87 0.11
CA GLY A 69 -7.70 -8.82 1.22
C GLY A 69 -8.18 -10.25 0.94
N HIS A 70 -8.64 -10.57 -0.29
CA HIS A 70 -8.97 -11.93 -0.74
C HIS A 70 -9.69 -12.79 0.32
N GLY A 71 -10.83 -12.26 0.84
CA GLY A 71 -11.64 -12.97 1.83
C GLY A 71 -11.40 -12.57 3.28
N LEU A 72 -10.58 -11.55 3.54
CA LEU A 72 -10.51 -10.93 4.87
C LEU A 72 -11.82 -10.19 5.17
N ARG A 73 -12.30 -10.35 6.40
CA ARG A 73 -13.33 -9.50 6.97
C ARG A 73 -12.65 -8.27 7.58
N VAL A 74 -13.09 -7.08 7.20
CA VAL A 74 -12.55 -5.82 7.72
C VAL A 74 -13.60 -5.13 8.58
N GLN A 75 -13.21 -4.67 9.75
CA GLN A 75 -14.08 -3.97 10.71
C GLN A 75 -13.32 -2.82 11.38
N SER A 76 -14.06 -1.90 12.04
CA SER A 76 -13.47 -0.80 12.81
C SER A 76 -13.17 -1.16 14.26
N GLU A 77 -13.98 -2.05 14.85
CA GLU A 77 -13.88 -2.45 16.25
C GLU A 77 -12.80 -3.50 16.46
N ARG A 78 -12.05 -3.38 17.56
CA ARG A 78 -10.99 -4.32 17.94
C ARG A 78 -11.54 -5.66 18.41
N GLU A 79 -12.73 -5.64 19.00
CA GLU A 79 -13.37 -6.82 19.57
C GLU A 79 -13.67 -7.85 18.49
N GLY A 80 -13.26 -9.10 18.72
CA GLY A 80 -13.49 -10.21 17.79
C GLY A 80 -12.64 -10.17 16.52
N ALA A 81 -11.64 -9.28 16.43
CA ALA A 81 -10.69 -9.28 15.35
C ALA A 81 -9.50 -10.21 15.64
N ASP A 82 -9.05 -10.93 14.61
CA ASP A 82 -7.85 -11.78 14.69
C ASP A 82 -6.57 -10.94 14.67
N ALA A 83 -6.58 -9.82 13.92
CA ALA A 83 -5.49 -8.87 13.89
C ALA A 83 -6.00 -7.43 13.93
N VAL A 84 -5.16 -6.52 14.42
CA VAL A 84 -5.45 -5.08 14.49
C VAL A 84 -4.35 -4.30 13.78
N ILE A 85 -4.77 -3.37 12.93
CA ILE A 85 -3.89 -2.39 12.25
C ILE A 85 -4.05 -1.06 12.96
N ASP A 86 -3.06 -0.65 13.71
CA ASP A 86 -2.98 0.66 14.34
C ASP A 86 -2.19 1.62 13.47
N GLY A 87 -2.72 2.82 13.28
CA GLY A 87 -2.09 3.90 12.54
C GLY A 87 -2.03 5.20 13.32
N VAL A 88 -0.91 5.92 13.18
CA VAL A 88 -0.72 7.27 13.72
C VAL A 88 -0.18 8.16 12.62
N VAL A 89 -0.92 9.16 12.17
CA VAL A 89 -0.42 10.18 11.24
C VAL A 89 0.44 11.15 12.02
N LYS A 90 1.75 11.11 11.80
CA LYS A 90 2.73 11.93 12.53
C LYS A 90 2.91 13.32 11.92
N SER A 91 2.97 13.37 10.59
CA SER A 91 3.09 14.66 9.88
C SER A 91 2.40 14.59 8.51
N PHE A 92 2.01 15.75 8.04
CA PHE A 92 1.32 15.96 6.79
C PHE A 92 1.74 17.32 6.21
N ASN A 93 2.55 17.31 5.16
CA ASN A 93 3.17 18.50 4.61
C ASN A 93 2.84 18.65 3.11
N PHE A 94 2.74 19.89 2.67
CA PHE A 94 2.58 20.28 1.28
C PHE A 94 3.75 21.16 0.82
N SER A 95 4.28 20.88 -0.36
CA SER A 95 5.26 21.73 -1.07
C SER A 95 4.77 21.96 -2.51
N GLY A 96 4.60 23.22 -2.89
CA GLY A 96 4.24 23.56 -4.28
C GLY A 96 5.39 23.24 -5.23
N VAL A 97 5.14 22.42 -6.24
CA VAL A 97 6.16 21.96 -7.20
C VAL A 97 5.95 22.50 -8.61
N LEU A 98 4.71 22.88 -8.96
CA LEU A 98 4.40 23.52 -10.24
C LEU A 98 3.54 24.77 -9.99
N LEU A 99 3.97 25.89 -10.61
CA LEU A 99 3.26 27.15 -10.55
C LEU A 99 2.50 27.40 -11.85
N ASP A 100 1.35 28.08 -11.74
CA ASP A 100 0.61 28.60 -12.90
C ASP A 100 1.25 29.92 -13.41
N ASP A 101 0.70 30.46 -14.52
CA ASP A 101 1.15 31.70 -15.15
C ASP A 101 1.04 32.93 -14.21
N LYS A 102 0.33 32.81 -13.10
CA LYS A 102 0.16 33.83 -12.06
C LYS A 102 1.04 33.59 -10.84
N GLY A 103 1.96 32.61 -10.92
CA GLY A 103 2.86 32.25 -9.83
C GLY A 103 2.19 31.51 -8.65
N ARG A 104 1.00 30.96 -8.84
CA ARG A 104 0.28 30.17 -7.82
C ARG A 104 0.59 28.70 -8.01
N ALA A 105 0.88 27.99 -6.91
CA ALA A 105 1.08 26.55 -6.98
C ALA A 105 -0.23 25.83 -7.35
N ARG A 106 -0.18 24.94 -8.33
CA ARG A 106 -1.28 24.07 -8.76
C ARG A 106 -1.01 22.63 -8.42
N ILE A 107 0.23 22.16 -8.59
CA ILE A 107 0.63 20.82 -8.19
C ILE A 107 1.44 20.93 -6.91
N PHE A 108 1.08 20.11 -5.95
CA PHE A 108 1.75 20.03 -4.66
C PHE A 108 2.31 18.63 -4.45
N GLU A 109 3.57 18.55 -4.06
CA GLU A 109 4.09 17.34 -3.44
C GLU A 109 3.51 17.26 -2.02
N VAL A 110 2.90 16.13 -1.73
CA VAL A 110 2.38 15.80 -0.41
C VAL A 110 3.30 14.76 0.21
N THR A 111 3.82 15.05 1.40
CA THR A 111 4.59 14.10 2.21
C THR A 111 3.82 13.79 3.48
N ILE A 112 3.51 12.50 3.68
CA ILE A 112 2.85 11.97 4.87
C ILE A 112 3.82 11.04 5.58
N VAL A 113 4.02 11.27 6.88
CA VAL A 113 4.73 10.33 7.75
C VAL A 113 3.74 9.71 8.72
N ALA A 114 3.68 8.40 8.74
CA ALA A 114 2.80 7.64 9.62
C ALA A 114 3.57 6.55 10.37
N ALA A 115 3.11 6.21 11.57
CA ALA A 115 3.44 4.94 12.21
C ALA A 115 2.33 3.94 11.90
N VAL A 116 2.71 2.72 11.54
CA VAL A 116 1.77 1.63 11.27
C VAL A 116 2.24 0.38 11.99
N THR A 117 1.38 -0.18 12.83
CA THR A 117 1.66 -1.42 13.57
C THR A 117 0.55 -2.41 13.31
N VAL A 118 0.89 -3.64 13.00
CA VAL A 118 -0.05 -4.75 12.87
C VAL A 118 0.23 -5.77 13.96
N ARG A 119 -0.78 -6.08 14.76
CA ARG A 119 -0.69 -7.01 15.88
C ARG A 119 -1.67 -8.17 15.70
N ASP A 120 -1.16 -9.37 15.82
CA ASP A 120 -1.94 -10.60 15.97
C ASP A 120 -2.53 -10.64 17.38
N GLN A 121 -3.86 -10.76 17.48
CA GLN A 121 -4.57 -10.76 18.76
C GLN A 121 -4.55 -12.15 19.40
N HIS A 122 -4.44 -13.23 18.63
CA HIS A 122 -4.38 -14.59 19.15
C HIS A 122 -3.03 -14.92 19.77
N GLU A 123 -1.96 -14.59 19.03
CA GLU A 123 -0.57 -14.87 19.47
C GLU A 123 0.03 -13.70 20.26
N ASN A 124 -0.68 -12.59 20.39
CA ASN A 124 -0.19 -11.32 20.97
C ASN A 124 1.19 -10.90 20.42
N ARG A 125 1.39 -11.11 19.12
CA ARG A 125 2.64 -10.87 18.41
C ARG A 125 2.50 -9.71 17.46
N VAL A 126 3.55 -8.89 17.35
CA VAL A 126 3.65 -7.86 16.32
C VAL A 126 4.04 -8.53 15.00
N LEU A 127 3.18 -8.40 13.99
CA LEU A 127 3.41 -8.92 12.65
C LEU A 127 4.13 -7.90 11.77
N TYR A 128 3.85 -6.64 11.99
CA TYR A 128 4.46 -5.53 11.27
C TYR A 128 4.58 -4.32 12.18
N ASP A 129 5.72 -3.66 12.14
CA ASP A 129 5.94 -2.38 12.82
C ASP A 129 6.83 -1.48 11.96
N ASN A 130 6.27 -0.37 11.53
CA ASN A 130 7.01 0.69 10.86
C ASN A 130 6.64 2.03 11.47
N GLN A 131 7.53 2.55 12.27
CA GLN A 131 7.33 3.81 12.98
C GLN A 131 7.53 5.05 12.09
N ASN A 132 8.06 4.89 10.88
CA ASN A 132 8.33 5.99 9.95
C ASN A 132 7.97 5.59 8.52
N PHE A 133 6.74 5.13 8.31
CA PHE A 133 6.21 4.92 6.97
C PHE A 133 6.06 6.28 6.28
N VAL A 134 6.81 6.47 5.20
CA VAL A 134 6.81 7.73 4.43
C VAL A 134 6.09 7.49 3.11
N PHE A 135 5.01 8.21 2.90
CA PHE A 135 4.33 8.31 1.62
C PHE A 135 4.63 9.67 0.97
N ARG A 136 4.91 9.67 -0.33
CA ARG A 136 5.04 10.87 -1.14
C ARG A 136 4.25 10.73 -2.42
N GLY A 137 3.60 11.81 -2.84
CA GLY A 137 2.85 11.85 -4.09
C GLY A 137 2.59 13.29 -4.53
N GLU A 138 2.42 13.48 -5.83
CA GLU A 138 2.08 14.76 -6.42
C GLU A 138 0.59 14.80 -6.75
N PHE A 139 -0.07 15.87 -6.30
CA PHE A 139 -1.52 16.04 -6.48
C PHE A 139 -1.84 17.46 -6.92
N GLU A 140 -2.76 17.57 -7.88
CA GLU A 140 -3.34 18.85 -8.27
C GLU A 140 -4.51 19.18 -7.35
N PHE A 141 -4.43 20.33 -6.66
CA PHE A 141 -5.48 20.86 -5.83
C PHE A 141 -6.15 22.07 -6.51
N ALA A 142 -7.47 22.19 -6.33
CA ALA A 142 -8.22 23.33 -6.87
C ALA A 142 -7.84 24.65 -6.17
N ASN A 143 -7.49 24.58 -4.89
CA ASN A 143 -7.04 25.71 -4.07
C ASN A 143 -5.74 25.36 -3.35
N ASP A 144 -5.04 26.35 -2.82
CA ASP A 144 -3.84 26.12 -2.01
C ASP A 144 -4.21 25.36 -0.72
N PRO A 145 -3.79 24.08 -0.58
CA PRO A 145 -4.16 23.26 0.57
C PRO A 145 -3.53 23.72 1.89
N ARG A 146 -2.54 24.60 1.84
CA ARG A 146 -1.92 25.18 3.05
C ARG A 146 -2.86 26.17 3.73
N ASN A 147 -3.64 26.91 2.93
CA ASN A 147 -4.55 27.92 3.41
C ASN A 147 -5.97 27.41 3.60
N PHE A 148 -6.39 26.49 2.74
CA PHE A 148 -7.74 25.94 2.78
C PHE A 148 -7.71 24.45 2.43
N PHE A 149 -7.73 23.62 3.45
CA PHE A 149 -7.84 22.16 3.31
C PHE A 149 -9.30 21.74 3.39
N ASN A 150 -9.85 21.27 2.28
CA ASN A 150 -11.17 20.69 2.22
C ASN A 150 -11.07 19.17 2.07
N GLU A 151 -11.54 18.42 3.06
CA GLU A 151 -11.54 16.96 3.05
C GLU A 151 -12.41 16.34 1.94
N GLU A 152 -13.36 17.11 1.39
CA GLU A 152 -14.20 16.69 0.26
C GLU A 152 -13.53 16.94 -1.10
N ASP A 153 -12.37 17.61 -1.13
CA ASP A 153 -11.63 17.83 -2.37
C ASP A 153 -11.29 16.49 -3.04
N PRO A 154 -11.60 16.33 -4.33
CA PRO A 154 -11.23 15.12 -5.08
C PRO A 154 -9.73 14.78 -5.03
N ALA A 155 -8.86 15.78 -4.85
CA ALA A 155 -7.43 15.57 -4.66
C ALA A 155 -7.14 14.84 -3.34
N VAL A 156 -7.83 15.21 -2.25
CA VAL A 156 -7.72 14.53 -0.96
C VAL A 156 -8.16 13.08 -1.06
N GLN A 157 -9.25 12.83 -1.78
CA GLN A 157 -9.72 11.47 -2.00
C GLN A 157 -8.72 10.62 -2.79
N ARG A 158 -8.15 11.17 -3.88
CA ARG A 158 -7.10 10.48 -4.66
C ARG A 158 -5.87 10.21 -3.82
N MET A 159 -5.40 11.20 -3.07
CA MET A 159 -4.26 11.10 -2.17
C MET A 159 -4.47 10.03 -1.09
N SER A 160 -5.64 10.02 -0.44
CA SER A 160 -5.96 9.03 0.60
C SER A 160 -5.98 7.61 0.02
N ARG A 161 -6.48 7.44 -1.21
CA ARG A 161 -6.45 6.15 -1.91
C ARG A 161 -5.01 5.72 -2.19
N SER A 162 -4.16 6.59 -2.75
CA SER A 162 -2.77 6.27 -3.06
C SER A 162 -1.96 5.96 -1.80
N PHE A 163 -2.23 6.66 -0.70
CA PHE A 163 -1.65 6.37 0.61
C PHE A 163 -2.05 4.96 1.10
N ALA A 164 -3.34 4.63 1.02
CA ALA A 164 -3.86 3.33 1.41
C ALA A 164 -3.29 2.19 0.54
N GLU A 165 -3.21 2.39 -0.77
CA GLU A 165 -2.59 1.43 -1.71
C GLU A 165 -1.14 1.15 -1.33
N SER A 166 -0.38 2.18 -0.96
CA SER A 166 1.01 2.05 -0.55
C SER A 166 1.15 1.26 0.76
N ILE A 167 0.35 1.59 1.79
CA ILE A 167 0.33 0.87 3.07
C ILE A 167 -0.10 -0.59 2.86
N VAL A 168 -1.25 -0.81 2.24
CA VAL A 168 -1.80 -2.16 2.10
C VAL A 168 -0.90 -3.03 1.23
N SER A 169 -0.29 -2.47 0.17
CA SER A 169 0.70 -3.19 -0.62
C SER A 169 1.90 -3.62 0.22
N THR A 170 2.39 -2.74 1.08
CA THR A 170 3.49 -3.06 2.01
C THR A 170 3.06 -4.14 3.00
N LEU A 171 1.86 -4.04 3.57
CA LEU A 171 1.34 -5.04 4.49
C LEU A 171 1.10 -6.40 3.82
N VAL A 172 0.50 -6.42 2.62
CA VAL A 172 0.21 -7.67 1.90
C VAL A 172 1.48 -8.33 1.36
N ASN A 173 2.48 -7.55 0.93
CA ASN A 173 3.72 -8.06 0.34
C ASN A 173 4.87 -8.13 1.34
N GLY A 174 4.81 -7.39 2.44
CA GLY A 174 5.91 -7.15 3.36
C GLY A 174 5.93 -8.03 4.61
N PHE A 175 4.96 -8.94 4.81
CA PHE A 175 5.00 -9.96 5.87
C PHE A 175 5.94 -11.11 5.51
N GLY A 176 7.03 -10.84 4.79
CA GLY A 176 8.13 -11.77 4.67
C GLY A 176 8.68 -12.03 6.07
N VAL A 177 8.12 -13.01 6.77
CA VAL A 177 8.73 -13.59 7.94
C VAL A 177 10.15 -13.97 7.54
N LYS A 178 11.15 -13.28 8.08
CA LYS A 178 12.46 -13.90 8.22
C LYS A 178 12.21 -15.11 9.11
N ASP A 179 12.19 -16.28 8.50
CA ASP A 179 12.41 -17.52 9.23
C ASP A 179 13.83 -17.41 9.77
N ASP A 180 13.98 -16.93 10.99
CA ASP A 180 15.19 -17.09 11.77
C ASP A 180 15.34 -18.61 12.02
N LYS A 181 16.26 -19.20 11.25
CA LYS A 181 16.78 -20.53 11.51
C LYS A 181 17.64 -20.52 12.75
#